data_e649246ec2e1095f687426cc8c0ca89d
#
_entry.id   e649246ec2e1095f687426cc8c0ca89d
#
_cell.length_a   1.000
_cell.length_b   1.000
_cell.length_c   1.000
_cell.angle_alpha   90.00
_cell.angle_beta   90.00
_cell.angle_gamma   90.00
#
_symmetry.space_group_name_H-M   'P 1'
#
loop_
_entity.id
_entity.type
_entity.pdbx_description
1 polymer ?
#
loop_
_entity_poly.entity_id
_entity_poly.type
_entity_poly.pdbx_seq_one_letter_code
_entity_poly.pdbx_strand_id
1 'polypeptide(L)'
;MAKERKPKKYNKKTFVTAALRRASLRWPPRNVALKKARVDRGLYRCSMCGEAFKRDDIHIDHIVPIVDPSKGFIGWDDYIEKLFCQEDEFQILCKYDHEVKTLLEDEMRKALKEVDKENKSE
;
A
#
# COMPACT_ATOMS: atom_id res chain seq x y z
N MET A 1 9.54 42.48 11.49
CA MET A 1 8.81 42.28 10.23
C MET A 1 8.34 40.84 10.15
N ALA A 2 7.04 40.63 10.13
CA ALA A 2 6.50 39.31 9.89
C ALA A 2 6.77 38.89 8.45
N LYS A 3 7.43 37.75 8.24
CA LYS A 3 7.55 37.16 6.91
C LYS A 3 6.17 36.81 6.38
N GLU A 4 5.79 37.36 5.26
CA GLU A 4 4.56 36.95 4.59
C GLU A 4 4.66 35.46 4.23
N ARG A 5 3.80 34.66 4.84
CA ARG A 5 3.70 33.24 4.47
C ARG A 5 2.94 33.12 3.17
N LYS A 6 3.54 32.43 2.19
CA LYS A 6 2.83 32.06 0.96
C LYS A 6 1.61 31.22 1.36
N PRO A 7 0.42 31.50 0.78
CA PRO A 7 -0.75 30.67 1.07
C PRO A 7 -0.48 29.21 0.70
N LYS A 8 -0.76 28.31 1.63
CA LYS A 8 -0.63 26.86 1.40
C LYS A 8 -1.68 26.41 0.40
N LYS A 9 -1.24 25.71 -0.64
CA LYS A 9 -2.14 24.98 -1.52
C LYS A 9 -2.47 23.63 -0.90
N TYR A 10 -3.74 23.35 -0.69
CA TYR A 10 -4.20 22.07 -0.15
C TYR A 10 -4.50 21.12 -1.29
N ASN A 11 -4.05 19.88 -1.16
CA ASN A 11 -4.29 18.82 -2.13
C ASN A 11 -5.38 17.89 -1.61
N LYS A 12 -6.56 17.94 -2.19
CA LYS A 12 -7.71 17.10 -1.81
C LYS A 12 -7.38 15.61 -1.94
N LYS A 13 -6.76 15.22 -3.02
CA LYS A 13 -6.41 13.81 -3.27
C LYS A 13 -5.53 13.25 -2.16
N THR A 14 -4.49 13.97 -1.78
CA THR A 14 -3.59 13.57 -0.69
C THR A 14 -4.34 13.46 0.64
N PHE A 15 -5.20 14.43 0.94
CA PHE A 15 -5.99 14.45 2.16
C PHE A 15 -6.96 13.28 2.22
N VAL A 16 -7.71 13.04 1.15
CA VAL A 16 -8.71 11.95 1.09
C VAL A 16 -8.04 10.59 1.12
N THR A 17 -6.94 10.39 0.39
CA THR A 17 -6.21 9.11 0.43
C THR A 17 -5.67 8.80 1.82
N ALA A 18 -5.16 9.80 2.54
CA ALA A 18 -4.70 9.62 3.92
C ALA A 18 -5.84 9.21 4.85
N ALA A 19 -7.02 9.84 4.71
CA ALA A 19 -8.21 9.50 5.50
C ALA A 19 -8.70 8.08 5.21
N LEU A 20 -8.76 7.69 3.94
CA LEU A 20 -9.16 6.34 3.52
C LEU A 20 -8.18 5.29 4.03
N ARG A 21 -6.88 5.56 3.96
CA ARG A 21 -5.85 4.64 4.47
C ARG A 21 -5.98 4.42 5.97
N ARG A 22 -6.23 5.47 6.74
CA ARG A 22 -6.48 5.34 8.19
C ARG A 22 -7.71 4.48 8.46
N ALA A 23 -8.80 4.73 7.74
CA ALA A 23 -10.03 3.94 7.86
C ALA A 23 -9.78 2.46 7.52
N SER A 24 -8.97 2.18 6.51
CA SER A 24 -8.68 0.82 6.05
C SER A 24 -7.95 -0.04 7.09
N LEU A 25 -7.24 0.57 8.03
CA LEU A 25 -6.57 -0.17 9.11
C LEU A 25 -7.56 -0.90 10.01
N ARG A 26 -8.82 -0.46 10.04
CA ARG A 26 -9.91 -1.07 10.81
C ARG A 26 -10.82 -1.96 9.96
N TRP A 27 -10.50 -2.15 8.70
CA TRP A 27 -11.28 -2.96 7.78
C TRP A 27 -11.25 -4.43 8.21
N PRO A 28 -12.41 -5.06 8.57
CA PRO A 28 -12.43 -6.39 9.16
C PRO A 28 -11.76 -7.50 8.37
N PRO A 29 -11.87 -7.59 7.03
CA PRO A 29 -11.18 -8.63 6.26
C PRO A 29 -9.67 -8.66 6.45
N ARG A 30 -9.07 -7.52 6.77
CA ARG A 30 -7.65 -7.39 7.07
C ARG A 30 -7.24 -8.24 8.27
N ASN A 31 -8.01 -8.18 9.35
CA ASN A 31 -7.77 -8.97 10.55
C ASN A 31 -8.10 -10.45 10.34
N VAL A 32 -9.07 -10.76 9.51
CA VAL A 32 -9.39 -12.15 9.15
C VAL A 32 -8.21 -12.79 8.43
N ALA A 33 -7.59 -12.07 7.48
CA ALA A 33 -6.38 -12.55 6.80
C ALA A 33 -5.24 -12.80 7.77
N LEU A 34 -5.05 -11.89 8.72
CA LEU A 34 -4.01 -12.05 9.76
C LEU A 34 -4.25 -13.31 10.60
N LYS A 35 -5.47 -13.53 11.05
CA LYS A 35 -5.83 -14.72 11.85
C LYS A 35 -5.60 -16.02 11.08
N LYS A 36 -5.88 -16.04 9.79
CA LYS A 36 -5.63 -17.22 8.93
C LYS A 36 -4.14 -17.54 8.79
N ALA A 37 -3.27 -16.54 8.85
CA ALA A 37 -1.82 -16.73 8.77
C ALA A 37 -1.21 -17.21 10.09
N ARG A 38 -1.97 -17.17 11.18
CA ARG A 38 -1.49 -17.59 12.51
C ARG A 38 -1.18 -19.08 12.52
N VAL A 39 0.04 -19.44 12.89
CA VAL A 39 0.50 -20.84 12.98
C VAL A 39 0.68 -21.30 14.42
N ASP A 40 0.91 -20.37 15.34
CA ASP A 40 1.02 -20.61 16.77
C ASP A 40 0.74 -19.30 17.51
N ARG A 41 0.72 -19.33 18.84
CA ARG A 41 0.46 -18.14 19.66
C ARG A 41 1.49 -17.05 19.37
N GLY A 42 1.00 -15.93 18.83
CA GLY A 42 1.84 -14.79 18.48
C GLY A 42 2.75 -14.98 17.28
N LEU A 43 2.57 -16.06 16.52
CA LEU A 43 3.38 -16.37 15.34
C LEU A 43 2.51 -16.46 14.09
N TYR A 44 2.98 -15.82 13.03
CA TYR A 44 2.28 -15.70 11.75
C TYR A 44 3.20 -16.11 10.61
N ARG A 45 2.66 -16.82 9.64
CA ARG A 45 3.43 -17.32 8.49
C ARG A 45 3.48 -16.29 7.38
N CYS A 46 4.68 -16.00 6.89
CA CYS A 46 4.87 -15.20 5.68
C CYS A 46 4.40 -16.00 4.45
N SER A 47 3.60 -15.36 3.60
CA SER A 47 3.07 -16.00 2.38
C SER A 47 4.14 -16.30 1.33
N MET A 48 5.26 -15.56 1.32
CA MET A 48 6.34 -15.73 0.36
C MET A 48 7.40 -16.71 0.83
N CYS A 49 8.02 -16.49 1.99
CA CYS A 49 9.11 -17.34 2.47
C CYS A 49 8.63 -18.56 3.28
N GLY A 50 7.39 -18.57 3.74
CA GLY A 50 6.82 -19.68 4.50
C GLY A 50 7.26 -19.79 5.94
N GLU A 51 8.13 -18.92 6.42
CA GLU A 51 8.60 -18.91 7.80
C GLU A 51 7.65 -18.16 8.72
N ALA A 52 7.69 -18.47 10.03
CA ALA A 52 6.86 -17.86 11.04
C ALA A 52 7.58 -16.70 11.73
N PHE A 53 6.85 -15.61 11.96
CA PHE A 53 7.37 -14.40 12.57
C PHE A 53 6.41 -13.86 13.62
N LYS A 54 6.93 -13.06 14.55
CA LYS A 54 6.11 -12.32 15.51
C LYS A 54 5.33 -11.20 14.79
N ARG A 55 4.25 -10.74 15.42
CA ARG A 55 3.38 -9.69 14.84
C ARG A 55 4.15 -8.44 14.40
N ASP A 56 5.16 -8.00 15.18
CA ASP A 56 5.94 -6.80 14.88
C ASP A 56 6.85 -6.97 13.66
N ASP A 57 7.12 -8.20 13.24
CA ASP A 57 8.02 -8.52 12.14
C ASP A 57 7.28 -8.85 10.84
N ILE A 58 5.97 -8.65 10.80
CA ILE A 58 5.15 -8.89 9.62
C ILE A 58 4.31 -7.68 9.25
N HIS A 59 3.88 -7.65 8.00
CA HIS A 59 2.97 -6.65 7.45
C HIS A 59 1.77 -7.32 6.80
N ILE A 60 0.60 -6.75 6.98
CA ILE A 60 -0.60 -7.13 6.22
C ILE A 60 -0.55 -6.32 4.93
N ASP A 61 -0.40 -7.00 3.81
CA ASP A 61 -0.14 -6.39 2.51
C ASP A 61 -1.27 -6.72 1.54
N HIS A 62 -1.56 -5.79 0.63
CA HIS A 62 -2.46 -6.03 -0.47
C HIS A 62 -1.72 -6.81 -1.55
N ILE A 63 -2.26 -7.96 -1.98
CA ILE A 63 -1.65 -8.77 -3.05
C ILE A 63 -1.56 -7.95 -4.33
N VAL A 64 -2.67 -7.29 -4.68
CA VAL A 64 -2.71 -6.34 -5.80
C VAL A 64 -2.48 -4.95 -5.24
N PRO A 65 -1.51 -4.18 -5.74
CA PRO A 65 -1.27 -2.82 -5.27
C PRO A 65 -2.54 -1.95 -5.38
N ILE A 66 -2.79 -1.13 -4.37
CA ILE A 66 -3.95 -0.21 -4.35
C ILE A 66 -3.90 0.72 -5.55
N VAL A 67 -2.71 1.23 -5.84
CA VAL A 67 -2.41 1.99 -7.06
C VAL A 67 -1.42 1.17 -7.88
N ASP A 68 -1.83 0.73 -9.07
CA ASP A 68 -0.96 -0.03 -9.96
C ASP A 68 0.27 0.83 -10.31
N PRO A 69 1.50 0.37 -9.96
CA PRO A 69 2.70 1.18 -10.21
C PRO A 69 2.97 1.44 -11.70
N SER A 70 2.41 0.63 -12.59
CA SER A 70 2.56 0.80 -14.04
C SER A 70 1.53 1.74 -14.67
N LYS A 71 0.40 1.97 -13.98
CA LYS A 71 -0.73 2.78 -14.48
C LYS A 71 -0.95 4.08 -13.70
N GLY A 72 -0.59 4.10 -12.42
CA GLY A 72 -0.90 5.19 -11.51
C GLY A 72 -2.36 5.19 -11.06
N PHE A 73 -2.77 6.29 -10.46
CA PHE A 73 -4.12 6.48 -9.94
C PHE A 73 -5.11 6.66 -11.11
N ILE A 74 -6.13 5.81 -11.17
CA ILE A 74 -7.12 5.81 -12.26
C ILE A 74 -8.53 6.23 -11.84
N GLY A 75 -8.76 6.46 -10.55
CA GLY A 75 -10.06 6.94 -10.04
C GLY A 75 -10.33 6.47 -8.63
N TRP A 76 -11.31 7.13 -7.99
CA TRP A 76 -11.67 6.84 -6.59
C TRP A 76 -12.35 5.47 -6.43
N ASP A 77 -13.19 5.08 -7.37
CA ASP A 77 -13.89 3.79 -7.31
C ASP A 77 -12.90 2.63 -7.31
N ASP A 78 -11.92 2.67 -8.20
CA ASP A 78 -10.83 1.68 -8.26
C ASP A 78 -9.99 1.69 -6.98
N TYR A 79 -9.63 2.88 -6.50
CA TYR A 79 -8.84 3.05 -5.29
C TYR A 79 -9.53 2.44 -4.06
N ILE A 80 -10.82 2.74 -3.88
CA ILE A 80 -11.62 2.24 -2.75
C ILE A 80 -11.79 0.73 -2.84
N GLU A 81 -12.09 0.20 -4.01
CA GLU A 81 -12.27 -1.24 -4.21
C GLU A 81 -11.02 -2.03 -3.87
N LYS A 82 -9.85 -1.54 -4.29
CA LYS A 82 -8.57 -2.20 -4.01
C LYS A 82 -8.12 -2.03 -2.55
N LEU A 83 -8.36 -0.85 -1.96
CA LEU A 83 -8.00 -0.57 -0.57
C LEU A 83 -8.83 -1.40 0.40
N PHE A 84 -10.15 -1.48 0.19
CA PHE A 84 -11.11 -2.22 1.01
C PHE A 84 -11.46 -3.55 0.36
N CYS A 85 -10.45 -4.36 0.09
CA CYS A 85 -10.63 -5.65 -0.56
C CYS A 85 -11.02 -6.75 0.44
N GLN A 86 -11.35 -7.93 -0.07
CA GLN A 86 -11.72 -9.07 0.76
C GLN A 86 -10.51 -9.77 1.35
N GLU A 87 -10.75 -10.70 2.29
CA GLU A 87 -9.69 -11.36 3.05
C GLU A 87 -8.67 -12.13 2.20
N ASP A 88 -9.11 -12.73 1.10
CA ASP A 88 -8.28 -13.50 0.19
C ASP A 88 -7.38 -12.63 -0.70
N GLU A 89 -7.61 -11.34 -0.72
CA GLU A 89 -6.81 -10.36 -1.47
C GLU A 89 -5.72 -9.71 -0.62
N PHE A 90 -5.65 -10.08 0.66
CA PHE A 90 -4.54 -9.71 1.55
C PHE A 90 -3.54 -10.86 1.67
N GLN A 91 -2.30 -10.51 1.94
CA GLN A 91 -1.25 -11.48 2.26
C GLN A 91 -0.44 -10.98 3.46
N ILE A 92 0.20 -11.92 4.15
CA ILE A 92 1.07 -11.60 5.27
C ILE A 92 2.51 -11.75 4.79
N LEU A 93 3.28 -10.69 4.89
CA LEU A 93 4.69 -10.68 4.47
C LEU A 93 5.58 -10.33 5.65
N CYS A 94 6.73 -10.99 5.76
CA CYS A 94 7.77 -10.57 6.68
C CYS A 94 8.36 -9.23 6.23
N LYS A 95 9.05 -8.54 7.11
CA LYS A 95 9.64 -7.22 6.80
C LYS A 95 10.52 -7.26 5.55
N TYR A 96 11.33 -8.30 5.41
CA TYR A 96 12.20 -8.45 4.25
C TYR A 96 11.43 -8.55 2.93
N ASP A 97 10.47 -9.46 2.86
CA ASP A 97 9.68 -9.69 1.64
C ASP A 97 8.80 -8.49 1.30
N HIS A 98 8.25 -7.82 2.32
CA HIS A 98 7.49 -6.58 2.15
C HIS A 98 8.36 -5.46 1.58
N GLU A 99 9.59 -5.33 2.07
CA GLU A 99 10.56 -4.34 1.59
C GLU A 99 10.95 -4.60 0.13
N VAL A 100 11.21 -5.86 -0.23
CA VAL A 100 11.53 -6.24 -1.62
C VAL A 100 10.36 -5.87 -2.55
N LYS A 101 9.13 -6.19 -2.16
CA LYS A 101 7.94 -5.83 -2.93
C LYS A 101 7.83 -4.32 -3.12
N THR A 102 8.03 -3.55 -2.05
CA THR A 102 7.98 -2.08 -2.09
C THR A 102 9.04 -1.51 -3.04
N LEU A 103 10.25 -2.03 -2.99
CA LEU A 103 11.34 -1.59 -3.90
C LEU A 103 10.99 -1.85 -5.37
N LEU A 104 10.42 -3.02 -5.68
CA LEU A 104 10.00 -3.36 -7.04
C LEU A 104 8.90 -2.42 -7.54
N GLU A 105 7.92 -2.12 -6.70
CA GLU A 105 6.84 -1.18 -7.03
C GLU A 105 7.37 0.24 -7.25
N ASP A 106 8.32 0.68 -6.43
CA ASP A 106 8.95 2.00 -6.58
C ASP A 106 9.73 2.11 -7.88
N GLU A 107 10.43 1.07 -8.29
CA GLU A 107 11.13 1.04 -9.57
C GLU A 107 10.15 1.12 -10.75
N MET A 108 9.02 0.44 -10.66
CA MET A 108 7.95 0.54 -11.67
C MET A 108 7.37 1.94 -11.76
N ARG A 109 7.16 2.62 -10.63
CA ARG A 109 6.67 4.01 -10.58
C ARG A 109 7.66 4.98 -11.22
N LYS A 110 8.95 4.79 -10.97
CA LYS A 110 10.02 5.61 -11.58
C LYS A 110 10.04 5.45 -13.09
N ALA A 111 9.94 4.20 -13.57
CA ALA A 111 9.88 3.91 -14.99
C ALA A 111 8.68 4.60 -15.68
N LEU A 112 7.51 4.58 -15.02
CA LEU A 112 6.31 5.25 -15.52
C LEU A 112 6.51 6.77 -15.63
N LYS A 113 7.13 7.39 -14.63
CA LYS A 113 7.42 8.83 -14.64
C LYS A 113 8.38 9.22 -15.77
N GLU A 114 9.38 8.40 -16.05
CA GLU A 114 10.31 8.63 -17.14
C GLU A 114 9.62 8.55 -18.50
N VAL A 115 8.76 7.56 -18.71
CA VAL A 115 7.95 7.44 -19.93
C VAL A 115 7.05 8.67 -20.11
N ASP A 116 6.38 9.12 -19.06
CA ASP A 116 5.54 10.32 -19.12
C ASP A 116 6.33 11.58 -19.46
N LYS A 117 7.55 11.71 -18.95
CA LYS A 117 8.45 12.83 -19.31
C LYS A 117 8.85 12.81 -20.78
N GLU A 118 9.17 11.64 -21.33
CA GLU A 118 9.52 11.47 -22.73
C GLU A 118 8.34 11.84 -23.62
N ASN A 119 7.13 11.44 -23.26
CA ASN A 119 5.91 11.77 -23.99
C ASN A 119 5.57 13.27 -23.95
N LYS A 120 5.96 13.99 -22.89
CA LYS A 120 5.72 15.42 -22.75
C LYS A 120 6.77 16.29 -23.47
N SER A 121 7.92 15.74 -23.86
CA SER A 121 9.01 16.49 -24.50
C SER A 121 8.94 16.48 -26.01
N GLU A 122 7.94 15.85 -26.61
CA GLU A 122 7.69 15.91 -28.06
C GLU A 122 6.79 17.08 -28.45
#